data_9a3fe660846bac406c21b2cfc871a947
#
_entry.id   9a3fe660846bac406c21b2cfc871a947
#
_cell.length_a   1.000
_cell.length_b   1.000
_cell.length_c   1.000
_cell.angle_alpha   90.00
_cell.angle_beta   90.00
_cell.angle_gamma   90.00
#
_symmetry.space_group_name_H-M   'P 1'
#
loop_
_entity.id
_entity.type
_entity.pdbx_description
1 polymer ?
#
loop_
_entity_poly.entity_id
_entity_poly.type
_entity_poly.pdbx_seq_one_letter_code
_entity_poly.pdbx_strand_id
1 'polypeptide(L)'
;MATPSASSYNADAIEVLSGLDPVRKRPGMYTDTSRPNHLAQEVIDNSVDEALAGHAKSVHVILHADHSLEVSDDGRGMPVDIHPEEGVPGVELILTKLHAGGKFSNKNYQFSGGLHGVGISVVNALSTLVRVKVKRDGNEYQMTFADGYKATDLEVIGTVGKRNTGTSVYFAPDPKYFDSPKFSISRLKHVLKAKAVLCPGLLVTFEDKGSGEKVEWHYEDGLRSYLEDSVSDFERLPNEPFCGSLAGNKEAVDWALLWLPEGGDSVQESYVNLIPTAQGGTHVNGLRQGLLDAMREFCEYRSLLPRGVKLAPEDVWERIAFVLSMKMQEPQFSGQTKERLSSREAAAFVSGVVKDAFSLWLNEHPELGLALAELAISNAGRRLKASKKVERKRITQGPALPGKLADCAGQDPMRSELFLVEGDSAGGSAKQARDKEFQAILPLRGKILNTWEVDGSEVLASQEVHNIAVAIGVDPGAEDMSQLRYGKICILADADSDGLHIATLLCALFVQHFRPLVEAGHVYVAMPPLYRIDLGKEIFYALDEAERDGILDRLVAEKKRGKPQVTRFKGLGEMNPPQLRETTMDPNTRRLVQLTLDDFVATAEMMDMLLAKKRAGDRKSWLESNGNLAEVLG
;
A
#
# COMPACT_ATOMS: atom_id res chain seq x y z
N MET A 1 -7.09 19.75 52.79
CA MET A 1 -7.03 19.13 51.46
C MET A 1 -5.77 19.65 50.79
N ALA A 2 -4.75 18.81 50.73
CA ALA A 2 -3.47 19.19 50.13
C ALA A 2 -3.60 19.10 48.58
N THR A 3 -3.29 20.17 47.91
CA THR A 3 -3.13 20.23 46.44
C THR A 3 -2.05 19.23 46.03
N PRO A 4 -2.29 18.37 45.02
CA PRO A 4 -1.22 17.52 44.48
C PRO A 4 -0.15 18.44 43.90
N SER A 5 1.10 18.30 44.37
CA SER A 5 2.25 18.96 43.80
C SER A 5 2.35 18.58 42.32
N ALA A 6 2.37 19.58 41.45
CA ALA A 6 2.74 19.39 40.07
C ALA A 6 4.11 18.65 40.03
N SER A 7 4.16 17.45 39.48
CA SER A 7 5.43 16.77 39.24
C SER A 7 6.29 17.71 38.39
N SER A 8 7.38 18.20 38.96
CA SER A 8 8.30 19.08 38.25
C SER A 8 8.85 18.29 37.08
N TYR A 9 8.54 18.74 35.85
CA TYR A 9 9.18 18.24 34.63
C TYR A 9 10.64 18.68 34.65
N ASN A 10 11.49 17.79 35.13
CA ASN A 10 12.94 18.00 35.26
C ASN A 10 13.68 16.89 34.50
N ALA A 11 15.00 16.93 34.49
CA ALA A 11 15.85 15.97 33.77
C ALA A 11 15.60 14.51 34.23
N ASP A 12 15.18 14.28 35.45
CA ASP A 12 14.86 12.93 35.98
C ASP A 12 13.60 12.32 35.36
N ALA A 13 12.76 13.16 34.73
CA ALA A 13 11.59 12.70 33.96
C ALA A 13 11.91 12.27 32.52
N ILE A 14 13.16 12.45 32.08
CA ILE A 14 13.62 12.05 30.74
C ILE A 14 14.07 10.59 30.80
N GLU A 15 13.29 9.72 30.15
CA GLU A 15 13.63 8.30 30.01
C GLU A 15 14.53 8.10 28.80
N VAL A 16 15.71 7.50 28.99
CA VAL A 16 16.63 7.12 27.92
C VAL A 16 16.46 5.64 27.62
N LEU A 17 16.02 5.32 26.42
CA LEU A 17 15.85 3.95 25.95
C LEU A 17 17.17 3.44 25.34
N SER A 18 17.52 2.19 25.62
CA SER A 18 18.75 1.55 25.14
C SER A 18 18.44 0.24 24.37
N GLY A 19 19.39 -0.20 23.54
CA GLY A 19 19.28 -1.47 22.81
C GLY A 19 18.05 -1.51 21.90
N LEU A 20 17.19 -2.51 22.06
CA LEU A 20 15.98 -2.72 21.27
C LEU A 20 14.69 -2.15 21.91
N ASP A 21 14.77 -1.53 23.08
CA ASP A 21 13.61 -0.96 23.77
C ASP A 21 12.89 0.15 22.97
N PRO A 22 13.58 1.02 22.20
CA PRO A 22 12.91 1.99 21.33
C PRO A 22 11.97 1.34 20.33
N VAL A 23 12.37 0.20 19.75
CA VAL A 23 11.57 -0.54 18.78
C VAL A 23 10.31 -1.11 19.42
N ARG A 24 10.46 -1.74 20.58
CA ARG A 24 9.34 -2.34 21.33
C ARG A 24 8.34 -1.30 21.84
N LYS A 25 8.85 -0.14 22.25
CA LYS A 25 8.03 0.94 22.79
C LYS A 25 7.25 1.68 21.71
N ARG A 26 7.80 1.76 20.48
CA ARG A 26 7.19 2.45 19.34
C ARG A 26 7.43 1.68 18.03
N PRO A 27 6.83 0.49 17.88
CA PRO A 27 7.07 -0.37 16.70
C PRO A 27 6.68 0.31 15.39
N GLY A 28 5.62 1.11 15.36
CA GLY A 28 5.17 1.84 14.16
C GLY A 28 6.16 2.89 13.62
N MET A 29 7.22 3.23 14.36
CA MET A 29 8.32 4.05 13.84
C MET A 29 9.31 3.24 12.98
N TYR A 30 9.32 1.90 13.13
CA TYR A 30 10.33 1.01 12.53
C TYR A 30 9.74 0.02 11.54
N THR A 31 8.44 -0.28 11.65
CA THR A 31 7.77 -1.28 10.81
C THR A 31 6.28 -0.96 10.64
N ASP A 32 5.67 -1.55 9.61
CA ASP A 32 4.20 -1.61 9.49
C ASP A 32 3.68 -2.60 10.55
N THR A 33 2.81 -2.13 11.44
CA THR A 33 2.22 -2.91 12.52
C THR A 33 0.88 -3.55 12.16
N SER A 34 0.36 -3.33 10.98
CA SER A 34 -0.89 -3.97 10.53
C SER A 34 -0.74 -5.51 10.43
N ARG A 35 0.40 -5.97 9.90
CA ARG A 35 0.76 -7.38 9.76
C ARG A 35 2.28 -7.58 9.79
N PRO A 36 2.79 -8.77 10.15
CA PRO A 36 4.23 -9.03 10.22
C PRO A 36 4.92 -9.13 8.82
N ASN A 37 4.22 -8.82 7.73
CA ASN A 37 4.76 -8.90 6.38
C ASN A 37 6.02 -8.05 6.18
N HIS A 38 6.09 -6.88 6.82
CA HIS A 38 7.28 -6.02 6.71
C HIS A 38 8.51 -6.64 7.41
N LEU A 39 8.31 -7.39 8.52
CA LEU A 39 9.40 -8.15 9.13
C LEU A 39 9.93 -9.23 8.17
N ALA A 40 9.01 -9.94 7.50
CA ALA A 40 9.39 -10.92 6.48
C ALA A 40 10.19 -10.26 5.35
N GLN A 41 9.75 -9.09 4.89
CA GLN A 41 10.43 -8.34 3.83
C GLN A 41 11.87 -7.97 4.24
N GLU A 42 12.10 -7.49 5.46
CA GLU A 42 13.45 -7.15 5.95
C GLU A 42 14.40 -8.37 5.95
N VAL A 43 13.90 -9.56 6.29
CA VAL A 43 14.71 -10.79 6.23
C VAL A 43 14.95 -11.23 4.78
N ILE A 44 13.91 -11.20 3.94
CA ILE A 44 14.02 -11.53 2.50
C ILE A 44 14.98 -10.57 1.81
N ASP A 45 14.89 -9.26 2.08
CA ASP A 45 15.76 -8.24 1.48
C ASP A 45 17.23 -8.48 1.82
N ASN A 46 17.54 -8.95 3.04
CA ASN A 46 18.91 -9.32 3.39
C ASN A 46 19.46 -10.48 2.56
N SER A 47 18.64 -11.51 2.32
CA SER A 47 19.02 -12.65 1.49
C SER A 47 19.15 -12.26 0.01
N VAL A 48 18.26 -11.39 -0.47
CA VAL A 48 18.28 -10.89 -1.85
C VAL A 48 19.42 -9.90 -2.09
N ASP A 49 19.86 -9.14 -1.07
CA ASP A 49 21.06 -8.30 -1.15
C ASP A 49 22.33 -9.13 -1.41
N GLU A 50 22.42 -10.36 -0.90
CA GLU A 50 23.48 -11.31 -1.26
C GLU A 50 23.41 -11.72 -2.74
N ALA A 51 22.20 -11.89 -3.28
CA ALA A 51 22.01 -12.16 -4.70
C ALA A 51 22.37 -10.95 -5.57
N LEU A 52 21.96 -9.75 -5.17
CA LEU A 52 22.29 -8.50 -5.86
C LEU A 52 23.80 -8.24 -5.89
N ALA A 53 24.51 -8.66 -4.83
CA ALA A 53 25.97 -8.63 -4.75
C ALA A 53 26.66 -9.79 -5.52
N GLY A 54 25.89 -10.69 -6.14
CA GLY A 54 26.39 -11.82 -6.92
C GLY A 54 26.86 -13.03 -6.10
N HIS A 55 26.50 -13.10 -4.82
CA HIS A 55 26.96 -14.15 -3.90
C HIS A 55 25.90 -15.23 -3.66
N ALA A 56 24.61 -14.95 -3.81
CA ALA A 56 23.54 -15.93 -3.69
C ALA A 56 22.89 -16.22 -5.06
N LYS A 57 22.41 -17.44 -5.24
CA LYS A 57 21.66 -17.91 -6.42
C LYS A 57 20.28 -18.43 -6.06
N SER A 58 20.01 -18.66 -4.79
CA SER A 58 18.73 -19.16 -4.31
C SER A 58 18.31 -18.51 -3.00
N VAL A 59 17.00 -18.25 -2.88
CA VAL A 59 16.33 -17.79 -1.66
C VAL A 59 15.12 -18.68 -1.44
N HIS A 60 15.04 -19.29 -0.26
CA HIS A 60 13.94 -20.19 0.10
C HIS A 60 13.18 -19.60 1.29
N VAL A 61 11.86 -19.49 1.17
CA VAL A 61 10.97 -18.97 2.21
C VAL A 61 9.96 -20.03 2.60
N ILE A 62 9.88 -20.32 3.90
CA ILE A 62 8.97 -21.33 4.46
C ILE A 62 8.08 -20.65 5.49
N LEU A 63 6.78 -20.65 5.25
CA LEU A 63 5.75 -20.30 6.23
C LEU A 63 5.33 -21.56 6.97
N HIS A 64 5.60 -21.61 8.26
CA HIS A 64 5.23 -22.74 9.10
C HIS A 64 3.77 -22.67 9.55
N ALA A 65 3.21 -23.82 9.95
CA ALA A 65 1.81 -23.93 10.38
C ALA A 65 1.49 -23.13 11.66
N ASP A 66 2.50 -22.80 12.46
CA ASP A 66 2.41 -21.94 13.66
C ASP A 66 2.54 -20.44 13.35
N HIS A 67 2.50 -20.06 12.08
CA HIS A 67 2.70 -18.72 11.58
C HIS A 67 4.10 -18.12 11.83
N SER A 68 5.11 -18.95 12.12
CA SER A 68 6.51 -18.53 12.05
C SER A 68 7.01 -18.57 10.61
N LEU A 69 8.05 -17.82 10.29
CA LEU A 69 8.65 -17.76 8.95
C LEU A 69 10.13 -18.11 9.02
N GLU A 70 10.60 -18.85 8.02
CA GLU A 70 12.01 -19.11 7.81
C GLU A 70 12.43 -18.64 6.42
N VAL A 71 13.52 -17.88 6.35
CA VAL A 71 14.14 -17.42 5.10
C VAL A 71 15.56 -17.93 5.07
N SER A 72 15.96 -18.58 3.99
CA SER A 72 17.32 -19.08 3.80
C SER A 72 17.87 -18.73 2.42
N ASP A 73 19.17 -18.46 2.37
CA ASP A 73 19.94 -18.19 1.16
C ASP A 73 21.22 -19.03 1.09
N ASP A 74 21.81 -19.08 -0.09
CA ASP A 74 23.08 -19.71 -0.36
C ASP A 74 24.23 -18.68 -0.56
N GLY A 75 24.09 -17.50 0.07
CA GLY A 75 25.06 -16.42 0.06
C GLY A 75 26.34 -16.71 0.86
N ARG A 76 27.11 -15.66 1.22
CA ARG A 76 28.36 -15.80 1.97
C ARG A 76 28.19 -16.25 3.42
N GLY A 77 26.99 -16.16 3.97
CA GLY A 77 26.70 -16.32 5.38
C GLY A 77 27.04 -15.08 6.21
N MET A 78 26.24 -14.79 7.24
CA MET A 78 26.48 -13.69 8.17
C MET A 78 27.87 -13.83 8.83
N PRO A 79 28.54 -12.70 9.23
CA PRO A 79 29.80 -12.75 9.96
C PRO A 79 29.64 -13.47 11.30
N VAL A 80 30.47 -14.46 11.55
CA VAL A 80 30.50 -15.28 12.79
C VAL A 80 31.73 -14.95 13.67
N ASP A 81 32.68 -14.21 13.13
CA ASP A 81 33.89 -13.73 13.82
C ASP A 81 33.54 -12.67 14.87
N ILE A 82 34.42 -12.53 15.85
CA ILE A 82 34.27 -11.56 16.94
C ILE A 82 34.58 -10.16 16.42
N HIS A 83 33.67 -9.22 16.62
CA HIS A 83 33.87 -7.81 16.26
C HIS A 83 34.98 -7.21 17.16
N PRO A 84 36.01 -6.57 16.60
CA PRO A 84 37.17 -6.15 17.36
C PRO A 84 36.88 -5.13 18.48
N GLU A 85 35.93 -4.24 18.29
CA GLU A 85 35.58 -3.20 19.26
C GLU A 85 34.48 -3.63 20.23
N GLU A 86 33.50 -4.41 19.75
CA GLU A 86 32.31 -4.78 20.53
C GLU A 86 32.47 -6.10 21.31
N GLY A 87 33.48 -6.93 20.94
CA GLY A 87 33.82 -8.18 21.62
C GLY A 87 32.75 -9.29 21.52
N VAL A 88 31.80 -9.17 20.60
CA VAL A 88 30.73 -10.14 20.37
C VAL A 88 30.72 -10.62 18.90
N PRO A 89 30.16 -11.82 18.61
CA PRO A 89 30.03 -12.29 17.23
C PRO A 89 29.25 -11.33 16.34
N GLY A 90 29.62 -11.22 15.06
CA GLY A 90 28.92 -10.35 14.10
C GLY A 90 27.42 -10.63 14.04
N VAL A 91 26.99 -11.90 14.09
CA VAL A 91 25.58 -12.30 14.15
C VAL A 91 24.87 -11.67 15.37
N GLU A 92 25.47 -11.73 16.55
CA GLU A 92 24.91 -11.15 17.78
C GLU A 92 24.75 -9.63 17.63
N LEU A 93 25.80 -8.98 17.13
CA LEU A 93 25.83 -7.54 16.95
C LEU A 93 24.71 -7.05 16.03
N ILE A 94 24.55 -7.69 14.87
CA ILE A 94 23.55 -7.33 13.86
C ILE A 94 22.11 -7.51 14.39
N LEU A 95 21.86 -8.52 15.24
CA LEU A 95 20.53 -8.79 15.77
C LEU A 95 20.18 -8.00 17.03
N THR A 96 21.16 -7.53 17.81
CA THR A 96 20.91 -6.90 19.11
C THR A 96 21.16 -5.40 19.15
N LYS A 97 21.84 -4.84 18.16
CA LYS A 97 22.12 -3.40 18.09
C LYS A 97 21.46 -2.76 16.87
N LEU A 98 20.82 -1.61 17.11
CA LEU A 98 20.36 -0.74 16.04
C LEU A 98 21.54 -0.06 15.36
N HIS A 99 21.43 0.18 14.07
CA HIS A 99 22.47 0.82 13.26
C HIS A 99 23.78 0.04 13.21
N ALA A 100 23.72 -1.30 13.33
CA ALA A 100 24.82 -2.21 13.12
C ALA A 100 24.63 -2.97 11.79
N GLY A 101 25.63 -2.94 10.92
CA GLY A 101 25.58 -3.68 9.65
C GLY A 101 26.74 -3.38 8.71
N GLY A 102 27.06 -4.35 7.84
CA GLY A 102 28.14 -4.25 6.85
C GLY A 102 27.78 -3.44 5.58
N LYS A 103 26.58 -2.84 5.53
CA LYS A 103 26.06 -2.13 4.36
C LYS A 103 26.24 -0.60 4.44
N PHE A 104 26.82 -0.06 5.52
CA PHE A 104 27.14 1.35 5.66
C PHE A 104 28.34 1.82 4.82
N SER A 105 29.13 0.89 4.28
CA SER A 105 30.21 1.20 3.36
C SER A 105 30.01 0.44 2.05
N ASN A 106 30.22 1.12 0.92
CA ASN A 106 30.11 0.54 -0.43
C ASN A 106 31.20 -0.50 -0.75
N LYS A 107 31.97 -0.96 0.27
CA LYS A 107 33.06 -1.93 0.09
C LYS A 107 32.53 -3.34 -0.20
N ASN A 108 31.44 -3.74 0.43
CA ASN A 108 30.89 -5.09 0.35
C ASN A 108 29.64 -5.21 -0.54
N TYR A 109 28.90 -4.10 -0.71
CA TYR A 109 27.69 -4.04 -1.50
C TYR A 109 27.69 -2.73 -2.29
N GLN A 110 27.64 -2.83 -3.62
CA GLN A 110 27.54 -1.64 -4.48
C GLN A 110 26.13 -1.05 -4.41
N PHE A 111 25.13 -1.91 -4.37
CA PHE A 111 23.72 -1.58 -4.18
C PHE A 111 23.14 -2.50 -3.11
N SER A 112 22.28 -1.99 -2.24
CA SER A 112 21.58 -2.81 -1.25
C SER A 112 20.23 -2.18 -0.88
N GLY A 113 19.28 -3.03 -0.49
CA GLY A 113 18.00 -2.63 0.06
C GLY A 113 18.08 -2.24 1.54
N GLY A 114 18.97 -2.88 2.29
CA GLY A 114 19.21 -2.64 3.72
C GLY A 114 20.10 -1.44 3.99
N LEU A 115 19.55 -0.23 4.14
CA LEU A 115 20.32 1.02 4.25
C LEU A 115 20.55 1.49 5.68
N HIS A 116 19.66 1.15 6.61
CA HIS A 116 19.66 1.76 7.95
C HIS A 116 20.30 0.87 9.03
N GLY A 117 20.63 -0.39 8.72
CA GLY A 117 21.21 -1.34 9.68
C GLY A 117 20.27 -1.62 10.87
N VAL A 118 18.95 -1.56 10.65
CA VAL A 118 17.96 -1.79 11.71
C VAL A 118 16.99 -2.94 11.40
N GLY A 119 16.84 -3.37 10.15
CA GLY A 119 15.80 -4.31 9.75
C GLY A 119 15.79 -5.60 10.54
N ILE A 120 16.90 -6.33 10.57
CA ILE A 120 16.99 -7.62 11.27
C ILE A 120 16.93 -7.48 12.80
N SER A 121 17.42 -6.37 13.37
CA SER A 121 17.30 -6.10 14.80
C SER A 121 15.87 -5.73 15.18
N VAL A 122 15.10 -5.10 14.27
CA VAL A 122 13.65 -4.89 14.42
C VAL A 122 12.90 -6.23 14.38
N VAL A 123 13.25 -7.14 13.47
CA VAL A 123 12.69 -8.51 13.45
C VAL A 123 12.91 -9.20 14.79
N ASN A 124 14.13 -9.12 15.34
CA ASN A 124 14.45 -9.71 16.64
C ASN A 124 13.65 -9.05 17.77
N ALA A 125 13.55 -7.71 17.78
CA ALA A 125 12.84 -6.96 18.83
C ALA A 125 11.35 -7.29 18.90
N LEU A 126 10.71 -7.59 17.76
CA LEU A 126 9.26 -7.80 17.61
C LEU A 126 8.89 -9.28 17.42
N SER A 127 9.80 -10.19 17.74
CA SER A 127 9.57 -11.64 17.69
C SER A 127 9.76 -12.28 19.05
N THR A 128 8.96 -13.29 19.35
CA THR A 128 9.11 -14.12 20.56
C THR A 128 10.31 -15.05 20.47
N LEU A 129 10.66 -15.48 19.26
CA LEU A 129 11.79 -16.37 18.98
C LEU A 129 12.43 -16.00 17.65
N VAL A 130 13.76 -15.87 17.64
CA VAL A 130 14.56 -15.80 16.42
C VAL A 130 15.68 -16.83 16.51
N ARG A 131 15.87 -17.62 15.45
CA ARG A 131 16.96 -18.57 15.33
C ARG A 131 17.70 -18.31 14.04
N VAL A 132 18.99 -18.07 14.15
CA VAL A 132 19.88 -17.84 13.02
C VAL A 132 20.81 -19.03 12.88
N LYS A 133 20.87 -19.62 11.69
CA LYS A 133 21.87 -20.60 11.29
C LYS A 133 22.73 -20.01 10.22
N VAL A 134 24.05 -20.20 10.33
CA VAL A 134 25.03 -19.68 9.37
C VAL A 134 25.96 -20.81 8.96
N LYS A 135 26.03 -21.04 7.66
CA LYS A 135 27.02 -21.93 7.04
C LYS A 135 28.17 -21.06 6.52
N ARG A 136 29.33 -21.20 7.15
CA ARG A 136 30.51 -20.40 6.80
C ARG A 136 31.78 -21.11 7.20
N ASP A 137 32.85 -20.99 6.40
CA ASP A 137 34.18 -21.49 6.67
C ASP A 137 34.25 -23.00 7.01
N GLY A 138 33.33 -23.79 6.45
CA GLY A 138 33.27 -25.23 6.65
C GLY A 138 32.49 -25.69 7.88
N ASN A 139 31.90 -24.78 8.62
CA ASN A 139 31.07 -25.05 9.80
C ASN A 139 29.64 -24.56 9.62
N GLU A 140 28.72 -25.16 10.36
CA GLU A 140 27.35 -24.66 10.55
C GLU A 140 27.22 -24.16 12.00
N TYR A 141 26.88 -22.87 12.12
CA TYR A 141 26.71 -22.20 13.39
C TYR A 141 25.24 -21.95 13.67
N GLN A 142 24.87 -21.89 14.95
CA GLN A 142 23.53 -21.50 15.37
C GLN A 142 23.58 -20.55 16.55
N MET A 143 22.67 -19.57 16.56
CA MET A 143 22.40 -18.67 17.66
C MET A 143 20.91 -18.43 17.77
N THR A 144 20.40 -18.33 19.01
CA THR A 144 18.97 -18.17 19.29
C THR A 144 18.74 -16.94 20.16
N PHE A 145 17.66 -16.23 19.86
CA PHE A 145 17.19 -15.06 20.62
C PHE A 145 15.74 -15.29 21.03
N ALA A 146 15.40 -14.88 22.25
CA ALA A 146 14.05 -14.94 22.78
C ALA A 146 13.65 -13.53 23.25
N ASP A 147 12.48 -13.07 22.83
CA ASP A 147 11.97 -11.74 23.14
C ASP A 147 12.98 -10.62 22.86
N GLY A 148 13.77 -10.79 21.78
CA GLY A 148 14.81 -9.86 21.34
C GLY A 148 16.10 -9.88 22.16
N TYR A 149 16.27 -10.77 23.13
CA TYR A 149 17.49 -10.96 23.90
C TYR A 149 18.20 -12.22 23.48
N LYS A 150 19.52 -12.24 23.62
CA LYS A 150 20.33 -13.44 23.40
C LYS A 150 19.90 -14.55 24.36
N ALA A 151 19.47 -15.70 23.80
CA ALA A 151 19.10 -16.89 24.57
C ALA A 151 20.22 -17.94 24.60
N THR A 152 21.01 -18.07 23.50
CA THR A 152 22.17 -18.96 23.45
C THR A 152 23.38 -18.22 22.91
N ASP A 153 24.58 -18.68 23.25
CA ASP A 153 25.78 -18.24 22.57
C ASP A 153 25.82 -18.80 21.14
N LEU A 154 26.73 -18.25 20.30
CA LEU A 154 26.97 -18.78 18.96
C LEU A 154 27.72 -20.13 19.07
N GLU A 155 27.07 -21.20 18.66
CA GLU A 155 27.60 -22.55 18.76
C GLU A 155 27.79 -23.18 17.37
N VAL A 156 28.84 -24.02 17.24
CA VAL A 156 29.01 -24.87 16.06
C VAL A 156 28.12 -26.11 16.24
N ILE A 157 27.12 -26.24 15.39
CA ILE A 157 26.15 -27.35 15.43
C ILE A 157 26.46 -28.46 14.42
N GLY A 158 27.34 -28.19 13.46
CA GLY A 158 27.74 -29.15 12.43
C GLY A 158 28.89 -28.69 11.57
N THR A 159 29.32 -29.59 10.67
CA THR A 159 30.34 -29.29 9.65
C THR A 159 29.69 -29.39 8.26
N VAL A 160 30.07 -28.49 7.37
CA VAL A 160 29.58 -28.44 5.99
C VAL A 160 30.78 -28.36 5.01
N GLY A 161 30.53 -28.63 3.75
CA GLY A 161 31.58 -28.38 2.73
C GLY A 161 31.95 -26.90 2.69
N LYS A 162 33.23 -26.56 2.51
CA LYS A 162 33.72 -25.15 2.48
C LYS A 162 33.03 -24.25 1.47
N ARG A 163 32.43 -24.81 0.41
CA ARG A 163 31.65 -24.07 -0.60
C ARG A 163 30.15 -24.00 -0.28
N ASN A 164 29.70 -24.74 0.73
CA ASN A 164 28.30 -24.68 1.18
C ASN A 164 28.20 -23.58 2.23
N THR A 165 27.86 -22.40 1.77
CA THR A 165 27.70 -21.19 2.59
C THR A 165 26.25 -20.74 2.54
N GLY A 166 25.85 -19.85 3.44
CA GLY A 166 24.51 -19.25 3.45
C GLY A 166 24.04 -18.90 4.84
N THR A 167 22.90 -18.25 4.90
CA THR A 167 22.22 -17.89 6.15
C THR A 167 20.80 -18.44 6.14
N SER A 168 20.30 -18.91 7.28
CA SER A 168 18.89 -19.17 7.52
C SER A 168 18.45 -18.40 8.76
N VAL A 169 17.37 -17.64 8.63
CA VAL A 169 16.74 -16.88 9.71
C VAL A 169 15.31 -17.37 9.88
N TYR A 170 15.06 -18.04 11.00
CA TYR A 170 13.73 -18.42 11.47
C TYR A 170 13.28 -17.39 12.49
N PHE A 171 12.05 -16.90 12.40
CA PHE A 171 11.48 -16.00 13.39
C PHE A 171 9.97 -16.24 13.60
N ALA A 172 9.51 -16.04 14.83
CA ALA A 172 8.12 -16.11 15.23
C ALA A 172 7.68 -14.69 15.67
N PRO A 173 6.92 -13.95 14.85
CA PRO A 173 6.43 -12.63 15.23
C PRO A 173 5.64 -12.68 16.53
N ASP A 174 5.84 -11.69 17.41
CA ASP A 174 5.07 -11.57 18.65
C ASP A 174 3.72 -10.91 18.36
N PRO A 175 2.60 -11.63 18.55
CA PRO A 175 1.26 -11.15 18.20
C PRO A 175 0.89 -9.80 18.81
N LYS A 176 1.44 -9.46 19.96
CA LYS A 176 1.13 -8.21 20.68
C LYS A 176 1.50 -6.92 19.94
N TYR A 177 2.34 -7.01 18.90
CA TYR A 177 2.80 -5.84 18.15
C TYR A 177 2.04 -5.60 16.85
N PHE A 178 1.15 -6.52 16.45
CA PHE A 178 0.48 -6.49 15.16
C PHE A 178 -1.03 -6.50 15.30
N ASP A 179 -1.74 -5.70 14.51
CA ASP A 179 -3.21 -5.71 14.45
C ASP A 179 -3.73 -7.07 14.00
N SER A 180 -3.03 -7.72 13.06
CA SER A 180 -3.24 -9.11 12.68
C SER A 180 -1.92 -9.88 12.75
N PRO A 181 -1.81 -10.93 13.58
CA PRO A 181 -0.56 -11.68 13.73
C PRO A 181 -0.23 -12.60 12.54
N LYS A 182 -1.18 -12.75 11.60
CA LYS A 182 -1.01 -13.62 10.43
C LYS A 182 -0.38 -12.88 9.26
N PHE A 183 0.54 -13.55 8.58
CA PHE A 183 1.08 -13.06 7.32
C PHE A 183 0.00 -13.01 6.22
N SER A 184 0.02 -11.97 5.40
CA SER A 184 -0.69 -11.96 4.13
C SER A 184 0.12 -12.78 3.12
N ILE A 185 -0.36 -13.96 2.77
CA ILE A 185 0.32 -14.89 1.85
C ILE A 185 0.39 -14.29 0.44
N SER A 186 -0.66 -13.62 -0.02
CA SER A 186 -0.68 -12.94 -1.32
C SER A 186 0.42 -11.88 -1.43
N ARG A 187 0.57 -11.04 -0.38
CA ARG A 187 1.66 -10.04 -0.32
C ARG A 187 3.04 -10.70 -0.30
N LEU A 188 3.23 -11.79 0.45
CA LEU A 188 4.51 -12.53 0.46
C LEU A 188 4.85 -13.06 -0.93
N LYS A 189 3.89 -13.72 -1.60
CA LYS A 189 4.09 -14.25 -2.95
C LYS A 189 4.40 -13.15 -3.96
N HIS A 190 3.68 -12.02 -3.89
CA HIS A 190 3.93 -10.88 -4.77
C HIS A 190 5.35 -10.34 -4.59
N VAL A 191 5.79 -10.10 -3.34
CA VAL A 191 7.16 -9.65 -3.04
C VAL A 191 8.19 -10.64 -3.56
N LEU A 192 8.02 -11.95 -3.32
CA LEU A 192 8.96 -12.98 -3.74
C LEU A 192 9.04 -13.11 -5.27
N LYS A 193 7.88 -13.07 -5.95
CA LYS A 193 7.84 -13.04 -7.41
C LYS A 193 8.59 -11.82 -7.95
N ALA A 194 8.35 -10.64 -7.38
CA ALA A 194 9.04 -9.42 -7.77
C ALA A 194 10.58 -9.54 -7.58
N LYS A 195 11.05 -10.13 -6.47
CA LYS A 195 12.50 -10.36 -6.25
C LYS A 195 13.12 -11.26 -7.32
N ALA A 196 12.42 -12.34 -7.70
CA ALA A 196 12.88 -13.23 -8.76
C ALA A 196 12.96 -12.52 -10.13
N VAL A 197 11.97 -11.68 -10.43
CA VAL A 197 11.92 -10.88 -11.67
C VAL A 197 13.03 -9.84 -11.71
N LEU A 198 13.27 -9.14 -10.58
CA LEU A 198 14.25 -8.05 -10.49
C LEU A 198 15.70 -8.52 -10.36
N CYS A 199 15.91 -9.81 -10.05
CA CYS A 199 17.21 -10.46 -9.99
C CYS A 199 17.26 -11.62 -10.99
N PRO A 200 17.51 -11.39 -12.29
CA PRO A 200 17.60 -12.45 -13.29
C PRO A 200 18.55 -13.56 -12.86
N GLY A 201 18.11 -14.82 -12.99
CA GLY A 201 18.85 -16.00 -12.59
C GLY A 201 18.76 -16.36 -11.10
N LEU A 202 18.04 -15.58 -10.27
CA LEU A 202 17.77 -15.92 -8.87
C LEU A 202 16.61 -16.91 -8.79
N LEU A 203 16.83 -18.05 -8.15
CA LEU A 203 15.79 -19.01 -7.80
C LEU A 203 15.12 -18.57 -6.49
N VAL A 204 13.84 -18.29 -6.51
CA VAL A 204 13.05 -17.97 -5.32
C VAL A 204 11.98 -19.03 -5.11
N THR A 205 11.91 -19.61 -3.92
CA THR A 205 10.88 -20.60 -3.58
C THR A 205 10.07 -20.17 -2.36
N PHE A 206 8.80 -20.50 -2.37
CA PHE A 206 7.89 -20.31 -1.23
C PHE A 206 7.19 -21.62 -0.91
N GLU A 207 7.22 -22.02 0.34
CA GLU A 207 6.49 -23.20 0.84
C GLU A 207 5.60 -22.78 2.02
N ASP A 208 4.29 -23.01 1.91
CA ASP A 208 3.35 -22.88 3.02
C ASP A 208 3.10 -24.27 3.62
N LYS A 209 3.63 -24.53 4.80
CA LYS A 209 3.48 -25.80 5.54
C LYS A 209 2.04 -26.01 6.04
N GLY A 210 1.25 -24.94 6.17
CA GLY A 210 -0.14 -25.03 6.60
C GLY A 210 -1.06 -25.57 5.50
N SER A 211 -0.93 -25.07 4.29
CA SER A 211 -1.71 -25.50 3.11
C SER A 211 -1.03 -26.61 2.30
N GLY A 212 0.28 -26.79 2.45
CA GLY A 212 1.10 -27.69 1.62
C GLY A 212 1.47 -27.10 0.25
N GLU A 213 1.14 -25.85 0.01
CA GLU A 213 1.42 -25.17 -1.25
C GLU A 213 2.92 -24.90 -1.40
N LYS A 214 3.44 -25.14 -2.62
CA LYS A 214 4.81 -24.78 -3.00
C LYS A 214 4.78 -24.02 -4.30
N VAL A 215 5.52 -22.91 -4.36
CA VAL A 215 5.65 -22.08 -5.55
C VAL A 215 7.12 -21.78 -5.77
N GLU A 216 7.53 -21.75 -7.05
CA GLU A 216 8.89 -21.48 -7.47
C GLU A 216 8.86 -20.40 -8.56
N TRP A 217 9.78 -19.45 -8.49
CA TRP A 217 9.98 -18.43 -9.49
C TRP A 217 11.46 -18.38 -9.89
N HIS A 218 11.70 -18.43 -11.19
CA HIS A 218 13.03 -18.31 -11.77
C HIS A 218 12.88 -17.66 -13.15
N TYR A 219 13.43 -16.48 -13.33
CA TYR A 219 13.33 -15.70 -14.56
C TYR A 219 14.72 -15.41 -15.11
N GLU A 220 14.95 -15.69 -16.39
CA GLU A 220 16.19 -15.31 -17.08
C GLU A 220 16.07 -13.92 -17.73
N ASP A 221 14.89 -13.58 -18.29
CA ASP A 221 14.61 -12.32 -19.01
C ASP A 221 13.87 -11.26 -18.17
N GLY A 222 13.76 -11.45 -16.86
CA GLY A 222 13.36 -10.47 -15.86
C GLY A 222 12.09 -9.68 -16.17
N LEU A 223 12.24 -8.36 -16.34
CA LEU A 223 11.12 -7.40 -16.41
C LEU A 223 10.20 -7.59 -17.61
N ARG A 224 10.77 -8.01 -18.77
CA ARG A 224 10.00 -8.18 -20.01
C ARG A 224 8.93 -9.24 -19.86
N SER A 225 9.35 -10.46 -19.52
CA SER A 225 8.43 -11.60 -19.38
C SER A 225 7.38 -11.33 -18.30
N TYR A 226 7.78 -10.69 -17.22
CA TYR A 226 6.85 -10.33 -16.15
C TYR A 226 5.76 -9.37 -16.62
N LEU A 227 6.13 -8.32 -17.36
CA LEU A 227 5.17 -7.35 -17.87
C LEU A 227 4.27 -8.00 -18.93
N GLU A 228 4.83 -8.77 -19.87
CA GLU A 228 4.07 -9.48 -20.89
C GLU A 228 3.03 -10.44 -20.30
N ASP A 229 3.41 -11.23 -19.30
CA ASP A 229 2.52 -12.14 -18.59
C ASP A 229 1.39 -11.39 -17.86
N SER A 230 1.74 -10.26 -17.22
CA SER A 230 0.80 -9.48 -16.39
C SER A 230 -0.26 -8.75 -17.21
N VAL A 231 -0.03 -8.53 -18.52
CA VAL A 231 -0.97 -7.83 -19.42
C VAL A 231 -1.33 -8.70 -20.64
N SER A 232 -1.21 -10.03 -20.52
CA SER A 232 -1.44 -10.98 -21.61
C SER A 232 -2.83 -10.89 -22.23
N ASP A 233 -3.83 -10.54 -21.43
CA ASP A 233 -5.25 -10.51 -21.82
C ASP A 233 -5.68 -9.20 -22.49
N PHE A 234 -4.79 -8.22 -22.61
CA PHE A 234 -5.09 -6.89 -23.12
C PHE A 234 -4.42 -6.61 -24.47
N GLU A 235 -5.03 -5.73 -25.26
CA GLU A 235 -4.39 -5.17 -26.45
C GLU A 235 -3.20 -4.28 -26.05
N ARG A 236 -2.04 -4.52 -26.68
CA ARG A 236 -0.76 -3.90 -26.31
C ARG A 236 -0.20 -3.06 -27.44
N LEU A 237 0.36 -1.91 -27.08
CA LEU A 237 1.08 -1.04 -27.99
C LEU A 237 2.40 -0.56 -27.34
N PRO A 238 3.57 -0.96 -27.82
CA PRO A 238 3.80 -1.99 -28.84
C PRO A 238 3.45 -3.41 -28.36
N ASN A 239 3.35 -4.39 -29.25
CA ASN A 239 3.10 -5.79 -28.88
C ASN A 239 4.19 -6.35 -27.97
N GLU A 240 5.45 -6.01 -28.23
CA GLU A 240 6.60 -6.31 -27.39
C GLU A 240 6.96 -5.08 -26.56
N PRO A 241 7.13 -5.19 -25.24
CA PRO A 241 7.45 -4.06 -24.40
C PRO A 241 8.72 -3.31 -24.84
N PHE A 242 8.71 -2.00 -24.75
CA PHE A 242 9.92 -1.20 -24.84
C PHE A 242 10.75 -1.44 -23.59
N CYS A 243 11.83 -2.18 -23.71
CA CYS A 243 12.75 -2.52 -22.64
C CYS A 243 14.09 -1.82 -22.81
N GLY A 244 14.75 -1.56 -21.69
CA GLY A 244 16.11 -1.06 -21.69
C GLY A 244 16.79 -1.26 -20.36
N SER A 245 18.11 -1.19 -20.39
CA SER A 245 19.00 -1.30 -19.23
C SER A 245 20.19 -0.38 -19.44
N LEU A 246 20.50 0.42 -18.44
CA LEU A 246 21.73 1.21 -18.42
C LEU A 246 22.34 1.24 -17.03
N ALA A 247 23.64 0.91 -16.96
CA ALA A 247 24.44 1.04 -15.76
C ALA A 247 25.37 2.26 -15.87
N GLY A 248 25.24 3.20 -14.92
CA GLY A 248 26.16 4.29 -14.68
C GLY A 248 27.20 3.95 -13.60
N ASN A 249 27.91 4.97 -13.12
CA ASN A 249 28.94 4.77 -12.10
C ASN A 249 28.36 4.50 -10.70
N LYS A 250 27.23 5.13 -10.37
CA LYS A 250 26.59 5.08 -9.05
C LYS A 250 25.13 4.65 -9.13
N GLU A 251 24.55 4.69 -10.30
CA GLU A 251 23.16 4.36 -10.57
C GLU A 251 23.08 3.35 -11.72
N ALA A 252 22.04 2.54 -11.70
CA ALA A 252 21.64 1.72 -12.83
C ALA A 252 20.10 1.71 -12.91
N VAL A 253 19.57 1.59 -14.12
CA VAL A 253 18.13 1.53 -14.34
C VAL A 253 17.81 0.49 -15.38
N ASP A 254 16.82 -0.34 -15.06
CA ASP A 254 16.22 -1.32 -15.95
C ASP A 254 14.71 -0.99 -16.06
N TRP A 255 14.14 -1.09 -17.26
CA TRP A 255 12.72 -0.85 -17.46
C TRP A 255 12.13 -1.76 -18.52
N ALA A 256 10.84 -2.03 -18.36
CA ALA A 256 9.96 -2.57 -19.39
C ALA A 256 8.66 -1.78 -19.34
N LEU A 257 8.17 -1.34 -20.49
CA LEU A 257 6.91 -0.60 -20.56
C LEU A 257 6.20 -0.75 -21.90
N LEU A 258 4.88 -0.57 -21.88
CA LEU A 258 3.99 -0.55 -23.04
C LEU A 258 2.72 0.25 -22.69
N TRP A 259 1.85 0.45 -23.65
CA TRP A 259 0.54 1.07 -23.45
C TRP A 259 -0.58 0.09 -23.75
N LEU A 260 -1.73 0.28 -23.08
CA LEU A 260 -2.96 -0.48 -23.24
C LEU A 260 -4.03 0.42 -23.89
N PRO A 261 -4.12 0.50 -25.24
CA PRO A 261 -4.95 1.49 -25.94
C PRO A 261 -6.43 1.41 -25.58
N GLU A 262 -6.97 0.21 -25.39
CA GLU A 262 -8.37 -0.02 -25.01
C GLU A 262 -8.62 0.04 -23.50
N GLY A 263 -7.56 0.23 -22.70
CA GLY A 263 -7.60 0.13 -21.24
C GLY A 263 -7.35 -1.29 -20.77
N GLY A 264 -7.36 -1.48 -19.46
CA GLY A 264 -7.10 -2.74 -18.77
C GLY A 264 -6.44 -2.48 -17.42
N ASP A 265 -6.25 -3.54 -16.64
CA ASP A 265 -5.51 -3.45 -15.40
C ASP A 265 -4.03 -3.18 -15.72
N SER A 266 -3.62 -1.92 -15.51
CA SER A 266 -2.26 -1.51 -15.81
C SER A 266 -1.33 -1.83 -14.63
N VAL A 267 -0.32 -2.66 -14.87
CA VAL A 267 0.79 -2.86 -13.95
C VAL A 267 1.65 -1.60 -13.93
N GLN A 268 1.73 -0.93 -12.80
CA GLN A 268 2.58 0.25 -12.59
C GLN A 268 3.46 0.04 -11.37
N GLU A 269 4.54 -0.67 -11.56
CA GLU A 269 5.43 -1.05 -10.48
C GLU A 269 6.79 -0.37 -10.58
N SER A 270 7.29 0.11 -9.45
CA SER A 270 8.62 0.69 -9.38
C SER A 270 9.38 0.20 -8.16
N TYR A 271 10.68 0.05 -8.34
CA TYR A 271 11.58 -0.53 -7.35
C TYR A 271 12.88 0.28 -7.25
N VAL A 272 13.41 0.38 -6.05
CA VAL A 272 14.74 0.97 -5.80
C VAL A 272 15.55 0.00 -4.95
N ASN A 273 16.70 -0.45 -5.47
CA ASN A 273 17.49 -1.51 -4.84
C ASN A 273 16.62 -2.72 -4.45
N LEU A 274 15.74 -3.12 -5.37
CA LEU A 274 14.77 -4.22 -5.24
C LEU A 274 13.67 -4.02 -4.19
N ILE A 275 13.57 -2.83 -3.58
CA ILE A 275 12.50 -2.47 -2.65
C ILE A 275 11.34 -1.86 -3.44
N PRO A 276 10.11 -2.36 -3.26
CA PRO A 276 8.95 -1.79 -3.94
C PRO A 276 8.67 -0.36 -3.44
N THR A 277 8.51 0.57 -4.39
CA THR A 277 8.15 1.95 -4.11
C THR A 277 6.71 2.19 -4.52
N ALA A 278 5.77 1.72 -3.72
CA ALA A 278 4.33 1.75 -4.02
C ALA A 278 3.79 3.17 -4.29
N GLN A 279 4.42 4.20 -3.71
CA GLN A 279 4.09 5.61 -3.94
C GLN A 279 5.01 6.27 -4.99
N GLY A 280 5.79 5.47 -5.75
CA GLY A 280 6.72 5.94 -6.77
C GLY A 280 7.85 6.80 -6.20
N GLY A 281 8.07 7.95 -6.79
CA GLY A 281 9.10 8.90 -6.36
C GLY A 281 9.83 9.56 -7.53
N THR A 282 11.02 10.07 -7.25
CA THR A 282 11.82 10.84 -8.22
C THR A 282 12.21 10.04 -9.47
N HIS A 283 12.49 8.73 -9.35
CA HIS A 283 12.80 7.84 -10.47
C HIS A 283 11.61 7.65 -11.42
N VAL A 284 10.39 7.49 -10.88
CA VAL A 284 9.16 7.40 -11.69
C VAL A 284 8.87 8.74 -12.38
N ASN A 285 9.11 9.86 -11.68
CA ASN A 285 9.00 11.19 -12.29
C ASN A 285 10.03 11.37 -13.43
N GLY A 286 11.23 10.82 -13.27
CA GLY A 286 12.25 10.78 -14.31
C GLY A 286 11.81 9.99 -15.54
N LEU A 287 11.26 8.79 -15.33
CA LEU A 287 10.68 7.96 -16.41
C LEU A 287 9.61 8.76 -17.18
N ARG A 288 8.67 9.34 -16.45
CA ARG A 288 7.57 10.14 -16.99
C ARG A 288 8.06 11.32 -17.82
N GLN A 289 9.07 12.04 -17.32
CA GLN A 289 9.64 13.17 -18.02
C GLN A 289 10.44 12.77 -19.27
N GLY A 290 11.25 11.70 -19.16
CA GLY A 290 12.05 11.20 -20.30
C GLY A 290 11.16 10.75 -21.46
N LEU A 291 10.09 9.98 -21.18
CA LEU A 291 9.11 9.58 -22.20
C LEU A 291 8.43 10.77 -22.85
N LEU A 292 8.04 11.78 -22.06
CA LEU A 292 7.40 12.99 -22.57
C LEU A 292 8.32 13.77 -23.51
N ASP A 293 9.57 13.99 -23.10
CA ASP A 293 10.52 14.78 -23.88
C ASP A 293 10.85 14.12 -25.20
N ALA A 294 11.07 12.80 -25.19
CA ALA A 294 11.29 12.04 -26.43
C ALA A 294 10.06 12.08 -27.35
N MET A 295 8.86 11.89 -26.81
CA MET A 295 7.62 11.94 -27.60
C MET A 295 7.37 13.34 -28.19
N ARG A 296 7.64 14.41 -27.43
CA ARG A 296 7.54 15.78 -27.94
C ARG A 296 8.50 16.02 -29.09
N GLU A 297 9.78 15.67 -28.96
CA GLU A 297 10.78 15.79 -30.03
C GLU A 297 10.37 15.02 -31.29
N PHE A 298 9.88 13.78 -31.11
CA PHE A 298 9.39 12.96 -32.21
C PHE A 298 8.20 13.61 -32.93
N CYS A 299 7.21 14.10 -32.18
CA CYS A 299 6.05 14.79 -32.75
C CYS A 299 6.40 16.10 -33.43
N GLU A 300 7.29 16.90 -32.85
CA GLU A 300 7.75 18.18 -33.42
C GLU A 300 8.52 17.97 -34.72
N TYR A 301 9.48 17.03 -34.72
CA TYR A 301 10.28 16.73 -35.90
C TYR A 301 9.41 16.26 -37.10
N ARG A 302 8.36 15.52 -36.83
CA ARG A 302 7.43 14.98 -37.87
C ARG A 302 6.20 15.85 -38.11
N SER A 303 6.10 17.01 -37.38
CA SER A 303 4.97 17.96 -37.50
C SER A 303 3.60 17.31 -37.23
N LEU A 304 3.51 16.39 -36.26
CA LEU A 304 2.30 15.63 -35.96
C LEU A 304 1.31 16.40 -35.08
N LEU A 305 1.75 17.40 -34.33
CA LEU A 305 0.91 18.09 -33.36
C LEU A 305 -0.10 19.02 -34.03
N PRO A 306 -1.42 18.88 -33.75
CA PRO A 306 -2.43 19.84 -34.17
C PRO A 306 -2.17 21.23 -33.60
N ARG A 307 -2.64 22.29 -34.30
CA ARG A 307 -2.47 23.68 -33.86
C ARG A 307 -3.02 23.89 -32.45
N GLY A 308 -2.18 24.40 -31.54
CA GLY A 308 -2.53 24.71 -30.17
C GLY A 308 -2.52 23.51 -29.20
N VAL A 309 -2.19 22.32 -29.65
CA VAL A 309 -2.00 21.14 -28.79
C VAL A 309 -0.55 21.08 -28.35
N LYS A 310 -0.34 20.98 -27.04
CA LYS A 310 0.95 20.66 -26.42
C LYS A 310 0.78 19.42 -25.57
N LEU A 311 1.64 18.44 -25.76
CA LEU A 311 1.64 17.23 -24.92
C LEU A 311 2.05 17.58 -23.48
N ALA A 312 1.31 17.07 -22.53
CA ALA A 312 1.61 17.10 -21.11
C ALA A 312 2.06 15.70 -20.63
N PRO A 313 2.69 15.58 -19.45
CA PRO A 313 3.12 14.29 -18.95
C PRO A 313 1.99 13.26 -18.87
N GLU A 314 0.78 13.70 -18.52
CA GLU A 314 -0.41 12.87 -18.41
C GLU A 314 -0.80 12.22 -19.75
N ASP A 315 -0.61 12.93 -20.86
CA ASP A 315 -1.04 12.47 -22.18
C ASP A 315 -0.24 11.25 -22.67
N VAL A 316 1.04 11.19 -22.30
CA VAL A 316 1.94 10.06 -22.61
C VAL A 316 1.81 8.97 -21.54
N TRP A 317 1.48 9.36 -20.29
CA TRP A 317 1.41 8.46 -19.13
C TRP A 317 0.09 7.69 -19.04
N GLU A 318 -0.97 8.20 -19.67
CA GLU A 318 -2.29 7.57 -19.62
C GLU A 318 -2.24 6.17 -20.26
N ARG A 319 -2.77 5.18 -19.53
CA ARG A 319 -2.82 3.76 -19.95
C ARG A 319 -1.45 3.09 -20.16
N ILE A 320 -0.40 3.63 -19.53
CA ILE A 320 0.90 2.97 -19.52
C ILE A 320 0.90 1.82 -18.52
N ALA A 321 1.46 0.70 -18.92
CA ALA A 321 1.88 -0.37 -18.02
C ALA A 321 3.42 -0.41 -17.99
N PHE A 322 4.01 -0.45 -16.82
CA PHE A 322 5.46 -0.43 -16.69
C PHE A 322 5.97 -1.14 -15.44
N VAL A 323 7.19 -1.64 -15.53
CA VAL A 323 8.01 -2.05 -14.41
C VAL A 323 9.34 -1.30 -14.51
N LEU A 324 9.68 -0.56 -13.46
CA LEU A 324 10.91 0.24 -13.37
C LEU A 324 11.76 -0.23 -12.18
N SER A 325 12.97 -0.68 -12.46
CA SER A 325 13.94 -1.08 -11.43
C SER A 325 15.14 -0.12 -11.46
N MET A 326 15.31 0.63 -10.39
CA MET A 326 16.47 1.49 -10.20
C MET A 326 17.39 0.92 -9.13
N LYS A 327 18.67 0.93 -9.40
CA LYS A 327 19.73 0.63 -8.42
C LYS A 327 20.55 1.89 -8.22
N MET A 328 20.75 2.30 -6.97
CA MET A 328 21.57 3.48 -6.67
C MET A 328 22.26 3.36 -5.32
N GLN A 329 23.38 4.04 -5.20
CA GLN A 329 24.07 4.19 -3.93
C GLN A 329 23.34 5.22 -3.07
N GLU A 330 23.19 4.92 -1.78
CA GLU A 330 22.62 5.83 -0.78
C GLU A 330 21.23 6.44 -1.15
N PRO A 331 20.22 5.63 -1.54
CA PRO A 331 18.91 6.14 -1.84
C PRO A 331 18.27 6.76 -0.61
N GLN A 332 17.60 7.91 -0.79
CA GLN A 332 16.84 8.58 0.25
C GLN A 332 15.35 8.36 0.02
N PHE A 333 14.63 7.96 1.06
CA PHE A 333 13.19 7.70 1.01
C PHE A 333 12.42 8.66 1.92
N SER A 334 11.13 8.86 1.61
CA SER A 334 10.21 9.66 2.42
C SER A 334 9.61 8.83 3.56
N GLY A 335 10.44 8.25 4.44
CA GLY A 335 9.97 7.45 5.58
C GLY A 335 10.61 6.07 5.64
N GLN A 336 10.39 5.38 6.77
CA GLN A 336 11.03 4.11 7.09
C GLN A 336 10.51 2.94 6.24
N THR A 337 9.24 2.99 5.81
CA THR A 337 8.63 1.97 4.93
C THR A 337 9.15 2.00 3.50
N LYS A 338 9.95 3.01 3.14
CA LYS A 338 10.65 3.16 1.85
C LYS A 338 9.71 3.18 0.63
N GLU A 339 8.46 3.54 0.81
CA GLU A 339 7.43 3.50 -0.25
C GLU A 339 7.64 4.55 -1.34
N ARG A 340 8.43 5.59 -1.09
CA ARG A 340 8.66 6.69 -2.02
C ARG A 340 10.11 7.16 -2.03
N LEU A 341 10.76 7.13 -3.21
CA LEU A 341 12.10 7.69 -3.40
C LEU A 341 12.07 9.23 -3.43
N SER A 342 13.01 9.86 -2.72
CA SER A 342 13.15 11.33 -2.67
C SER A 342 14.48 11.85 -3.23
N SER A 343 15.45 10.99 -3.57
CA SER A 343 16.75 11.35 -4.16
C SER A 343 16.55 12.11 -5.47
N ARG A 344 17.01 13.36 -5.55
CA ARG A 344 16.79 14.24 -6.73
C ARG A 344 17.56 13.79 -7.96
N GLU A 345 18.77 13.27 -7.79
CA GLU A 345 19.66 12.77 -8.84
C GLU A 345 18.99 11.64 -9.65
N ALA A 346 18.18 10.80 -8.99
CA ALA A 346 17.45 9.74 -9.65
C ALA A 346 16.53 10.23 -10.79
N ALA A 347 15.87 11.37 -10.60
CA ALA A 347 14.99 11.95 -11.63
C ALA A 347 15.76 12.35 -12.88
N ALA A 348 16.91 13.02 -12.70
CA ALA A 348 17.73 13.46 -13.82
C ALA A 348 18.37 12.30 -14.57
N PHE A 349 18.89 11.31 -13.83
CA PHE A 349 19.50 10.11 -14.41
C PHE A 349 18.48 9.33 -15.24
N VAL A 350 17.35 8.95 -14.65
CA VAL A 350 16.33 8.16 -15.35
C VAL A 350 15.74 8.94 -16.53
N SER A 351 15.48 10.25 -16.37
CA SER A 351 14.94 11.06 -17.45
C SER A 351 15.89 11.13 -18.65
N GLY A 352 17.18 11.35 -18.42
CA GLY A 352 18.17 11.39 -19.49
C GLY A 352 18.27 10.05 -20.22
N VAL A 353 18.45 8.96 -19.48
CA VAL A 353 18.61 7.61 -20.04
C VAL A 353 17.38 7.19 -20.85
N VAL A 354 16.18 7.37 -20.28
CA VAL A 354 14.94 6.95 -20.94
C VAL A 354 14.64 7.83 -22.15
N LYS A 355 14.88 9.13 -22.05
CA LYS A 355 14.73 10.06 -23.20
C LYS A 355 15.57 9.58 -24.38
N ASP A 356 16.86 9.35 -24.17
CA ASP A 356 17.78 8.96 -25.25
C ASP A 356 17.39 7.59 -25.85
N ALA A 357 17.12 6.61 -25.00
CA ALA A 357 16.73 5.28 -25.44
C ALA A 357 15.38 5.29 -26.18
N PHE A 358 14.39 6.03 -25.67
CA PHE A 358 13.08 6.08 -26.30
C PHE A 358 13.07 6.89 -27.60
N SER A 359 13.85 7.99 -27.66
CA SER A 359 14.06 8.73 -28.91
C SER A 359 14.66 7.86 -30.00
N LEU A 360 15.66 7.04 -29.65
CA LEU A 360 16.26 6.09 -30.59
C LEU A 360 15.23 5.05 -31.05
N TRP A 361 14.54 4.43 -30.13
CA TRP A 361 13.52 3.40 -30.40
C TRP A 361 12.38 3.93 -31.28
N LEU A 362 11.87 5.14 -31.02
CA LEU A 362 10.83 5.78 -31.86
C LEU A 362 11.27 5.99 -33.31
N ASN A 363 12.55 6.25 -33.52
CA ASN A 363 13.11 6.44 -34.86
C ASN A 363 13.41 5.11 -35.58
N GLU A 364 13.76 4.08 -34.82
CA GLU A 364 13.94 2.72 -35.34
C GLU A 364 12.61 2.04 -35.69
N HIS A 365 11.52 2.41 -34.98
CA HIS A 365 10.18 1.84 -35.17
C HIS A 365 9.15 2.94 -35.54
N PRO A 366 9.26 3.59 -36.69
CA PRO A 366 8.47 4.77 -37.02
C PRO A 366 6.95 4.54 -37.02
N GLU A 367 6.48 3.36 -37.41
CA GLU A 367 5.04 3.04 -37.42
C GLU A 367 4.49 2.94 -36.01
N LEU A 368 5.21 2.30 -35.07
CA LEU A 368 4.85 2.23 -33.65
C LEU A 368 4.94 3.61 -33.00
N GLY A 369 5.96 4.40 -33.35
CA GLY A 369 6.10 5.78 -32.90
C GLY A 369 4.92 6.67 -33.33
N LEU A 370 4.43 6.51 -34.55
CA LEU A 370 3.24 7.22 -35.04
C LEU A 370 1.99 6.79 -34.27
N ALA A 371 1.77 5.50 -34.06
CA ALA A 371 0.63 4.99 -33.31
C ALA A 371 0.63 5.50 -31.84
N LEU A 372 1.80 5.52 -31.19
CA LEU A 372 1.95 6.10 -29.85
C LEU A 372 1.73 7.62 -29.83
N ALA A 373 2.20 8.33 -30.85
CA ALA A 373 1.95 9.75 -30.99
C ALA A 373 0.46 10.06 -31.16
N GLU A 374 -0.25 9.28 -31.97
CA GLU A 374 -1.70 9.40 -32.15
C GLU A 374 -2.46 9.14 -30.84
N LEU A 375 -2.06 8.12 -30.06
CA LEU A 375 -2.62 7.85 -28.74
C LEU A 375 -2.40 9.05 -27.81
N ALA A 376 -1.17 9.57 -27.71
CA ALA A 376 -0.84 10.71 -26.86
C ALA A 376 -1.58 11.99 -27.28
N ILE A 377 -1.72 12.25 -28.60
CA ILE A 377 -2.46 13.40 -29.14
C ILE A 377 -3.96 13.26 -28.84
N SER A 378 -4.52 12.05 -28.95
CA SER A 378 -5.91 11.77 -28.57
C SER A 378 -6.16 12.05 -27.09
N ASN A 379 -5.25 11.61 -26.22
CA ASN A 379 -5.29 11.89 -24.77
C ASN A 379 -5.22 13.39 -24.50
N ALA A 380 -4.30 14.11 -25.14
CA ALA A 380 -4.20 15.57 -25.05
C ALA A 380 -5.50 16.25 -25.52
N GLY A 381 -6.11 15.75 -26.59
CA GLY A 381 -7.41 16.24 -27.08
C GLY A 381 -8.53 16.08 -26.06
N ARG A 382 -8.60 14.91 -25.39
CA ARG A 382 -9.55 14.64 -24.29
C ARG A 382 -9.29 15.55 -23.10
N ARG A 383 -8.05 15.67 -22.64
CA ARG A 383 -7.64 16.58 -21.54
C ARG A 383 -8.00 18.04 -21.83
N LEU A 384 -7.69 18.55 -23.03
CA LEU A 384 -7.99 19.93 -23.42
C LEU A 384 -9.50 20.17 -23.57
N LYS A 385 -10.28 19.18 -23.99
CA LYS A 385 -11.75 19.28 -23.99
C LYS A 385 -12.31 19.30 -22.57
N ALA A 386 -11.76 18.48 -21.68
CA ALA A 386 -12.14 18.47 -20.26
C ALA A 386 -11.76 19.80 -19.58
N SER A 387 -10.54 20.34 -19.78
CA SER A 387 -10.10 21.58 -19.16
C SER A 387 -10.86 22.82 -19.63
N LYS A 388 -11.36 22.85 -20.86
CA LYS A 388 -12.24 23.94 -21.35
C LYS A 388 -13.60 23.98 -20.65
N LYS A 389 -13.99 22.96 -19.90
CA LYS A 389 -15.28 22.83 -19.18
C LYS A 389 -15.21 23.05 -17.67
N VAL A 390 -14.04 23.20 -17.10
CA VAL A 390 -13.85 23.31 -15.64
C VAL A 390 -13.80 24.78 -15.17
N GLU A 391 -14.68 25.63 -15.70
CA GLU A 391 -15.23 26.71 -14.88
C GLU A 391 -16.51 26.15 -14.26
N ARG A 392 -16.58 26.09 -12.93
CA ARG A 392 -17.83 25.83 -12.21
C ARG A 392 -18.89 26.79 -12.76
N LYS A 393 -19.68 26.34 -13.72
CA LYS A 393 -20.91 27.07 -14.07
C LYS A 393 -21.72 27.17 -12.78
N ARG A 394 -21.87 28.39 -12.26
CA ARG A 394 -22.96 28.66 -11.32
C ARG A 394 -24.21 28.04 -11.91
N ILE A 395 -24.83 27.11 -11.15
CA ILE A 395 -26.03 26.39 -11.56
C ILE A 395 -27.16 27.42 -11.61
N THR A 396 -27.27 28.14 -12.72
CA THR A 396 -28.44 28.99 -13.00
C THR A 396 -29.48 28.28 -13.85
N GLN A 397 -29.20 27.06 -14.34
CA GLN A 397 -30.13 26.28 -15.20
C GLN A 397 -29.98 24.73 -15.07
N GLY A 398 -29.42 24.18 -13.97
CA GLY A 398 -29.40 22.76 -13.70
C GLY A 398 -30.44 22.32 -12.66
N PRO A 399 -30.65 21.00 -12.40
CA PRO A 399 -31.49 20.55 -11.33
C PRO A 399 -31.05 21.17 -10.00
N ALA A 400 -31.98 21.66 -9.20
CA ALA A 400 -31.69 22.25 -7.90
C ALA A 400 -30.98 21.20 -7.03
N LEU A 401 -29.88 21.61 -6.36
CA LEU A 401 -29.18 20.72 -5.41
C LEU A 401 -30.15 20.17 -4.37
N PRO A 402 -29.94 18.92 -3.92
CA PRO A 402 -30.82 18.32 -2.91
C PRO A 402 -30.94 19.22 -1.68
N GLY A 403 -32.13 19.53 -1.24
CA GLY A 403 -32.38 20.45 -0.12
C GLY A 403 -31.76 19.99 1.21
N LYS A 404 -31.41 18.70 1.32
CA LYS A 404 -30.71 18.12 2.47
C LYS A 404 -29.19 18.26 2.41
N LEU A 405 -28.63 18.56 1.25
CA LEU A 405 -27.18 18.72 1.08
C LEU A 405 -26.70 19.95 1.85
N ALA A 406 -25.79 19.76 2.77
CA ALA A 406 -25.02 20.84 3.37
C ALA A 406 -23.68 20.95 2.61
N ASP A 407 -23.66 21.79 1.57
CA ASP A 407 -22.49 21.94 0.69
C ASP A 407 -21.31 22.65 1.39
N CYS A 408 -20.11 22.49 0.85
CA CYS A 408 -18.91 23.19 1.31
C CYS A 408 -18.75 24.53 0.57
N ALA A 409 -17.99 25.43 1.16
CA ALA A 409 -17.71 26.76 0.60
C ALA A 409 -16.64 26.73 -0.50
N GLY A 410 -15.68 25.79 -0.40
CA GLY A 410 -14.59 25.62 -1.35
C GLY A 410 -15.08 25.30 -2.76
N GLN A 411 -14.38 25.82 -3.76
CA GLN A 411 -14.77 25.69 -5.18
C GLN A 411 -13.91 24.70 -5.96
N ASP A 412 -12.86 24.18 -5.36
CA ASP A 412 -11.96 23.19 -5.96
C ASP A 412 -12.53 21.78 -5.75
N PRO A 413 -13.02 21.09 -6.80
CA PRO A 413 -13.56 19.75 -6.66
C PRO A 413 -12.56 18.76 -6.07
N MET A 414 -11.27 18.86 -6.44
CA MET A 414 -10.24 17.91 -6.00
C MET A 414 -9.88 18.04 -4.52
N ARG A 415 -10.16 19.19 -3.92
CA ARG A 415 -10.00 19.42 -2.48
C ARG A 415 -11.28 19.20 -1.69
N SER A 416 -12.43 19.14 -2.37
CA SER A 416 -13.74 19.01 -1.75
C SER A 416 -14.11 17.54 -1.51
N GLU A 417 -14.78 17.27 -0.41
CA GLU A 417 -15.18 15.94 0.04
C GLU A 417 -16.69 15.92 0.30
N LEU A 418 -17.37 14.86 -0.14
CA LEU A 418 -18.78 14.62 0.16
C LEU A 418 -18.90 13.41 1.09
N PHE A 419 -19.51 13.59 2.24
CA PHE A 419 -19.90 12.49 3.13
C PHE A 419 -21.35 12.11 2.90
N LEU A 420 -21.59 10.87 2.49
CA LEU A 420 -22.90 10.24 2.43
C LEU A 420 -23.15 9.61 3.80
N VAL A 421 -24.05 10.21 4.59
CA VAL A 421 -24.20 9.86 6.02
C VAL A 421 -25.52 9.15 6.24
N GLU A 422 -25.50 8.04 6.97
CA GLU A 422 -26.70 7.30 7.35
C GLU A 422 -27.55 8.09 8.32
N GLY A 423 -28.80 8.37 7.90
CA GLY A 423 -29.83 8.97 8.73
C GLY A 423 -29.68 10.48 9.01
N ASP A 424 -30.80 11.09 9.39
CA ASP A 424 -30.84 12.53 9.68
C ASP A 424 -30.17 12.88 11.03
N SER A 425 -30.14 11.96 12.00
CA SER A 425 -29.50 12.17 13.32
C SER A 425 -27.98 12.27 13.18
N ALA A 426 -27.35 11.24 12.60
CA ALA A 426 -25.91 11.25 12.35
C ALA A 426 -25.53 12.36 11.36
N GLY A 427 -26.38 12.63 10.35
CA GLY A 427 -26.23 13.76 9.45
C GLY A 427 -26.22 15.12 10.16
N GLY A 428 -26.99 15.28 11.24
CA GLY A 428 -26.99 16.46 12.10
C GLY A 428 -25.64 16.66 12.84
N SER A 429 -25.12 15.60 13.46
CA SER A 429 -23.80 15.59 14.10
C SER A 429 -22.68 15.84 13.09
N ALA A 430 -22.72 15.19 11.92
CA ALA A 430 -21.74 15.37 10.86
C ALA A 430 -21.72 16.81 10.29
N LYS A 431 -22.91 17.43 10.12
CA LYS A 431 -23.01 18.84 9.71
C LYS A 431 -22.33 19.81 10.68
N GLN A 432 -22.36 19.50 11.97
CA GLN A 432 -21.68 20.30 13.01
C GLN A 432 -20.17 19.97 13.09
N ALA A 433 -19.81 18.71 12.85
CA ALA A 433 -18.43 18.22 12.94
C ALA A 433 -17.56 18.64 11.74
N ARG A 434 -18.15 18.83 10.55
CA ARG A 434 -17.44 19.04 9.29
C ARG A 434 -16.59 20.31 9.25
N ASP A 435 -15.55 20.30 8.43
CA ASP A 435 -14.94 21.53 7.94
C ASP A 435 -15.78 22.11 6.80
N LYS A 436 -16.33 23.30 7.02
CA LYS A 436 -17.25 23.96 6.07
C LYS A 436 -16.55 24.40 4.79
N GLU A 437 -15.25 24.55 4.80
CA GLU A 437 -14.48 24.99 3.63
C GLU A 437 -14.45 23.92 2.54
N PHE A 438 -14.25 22.64 2.91
CA PHE A 438 -14.04 21.59 1.91
C PHE A 438 -14.89 20.34 2.13
N GLN A 439 -15.66 20.21 3.23
CA GLN A 439 -16.48 19.04 3.50
C GLN A 439 -17.98 19.34 3.35
N ALA A 440 -18.65 18.56 2.51
CA ALA A 440 -20.09 18.58 2.30
C ALA A 440 -20.72 17.32 2.94
N ILE A 441 -21.98 17.44 3.39
CA ILE A 441 -22.75 16.36 4.03
C ILE A 441 -24.05 16.16 3.31
N LEU A 442 -24.34 14.94 2.88
CA LEU A 442 -25.63 14.50 2.36
C LEU A 442 -26.20 13.38 3.25
N PRO A 443 -27.15 13.67 4.14
CA PRO A 443 -27.85 12.64 4.90
C PRO A 443 -28.75 11.82 4.00
N LEU A 444 -28.70 10.48 4.14
CA LEU A 444 -29.54 9.52 3.43
C LEU A 444 -30.72 9.10 4.32
N ARG A 445 -31.87 8.82 3.73
CA ARG A 445 -33.05 8.35 4.45
C ARG A 445 -33.14 6.83 4.42
N GLY A 446 -32.53 6.18 5.44
CA GLY A 446 -32.56 4.73 5.58
C GLY A 446 -31.81 4.00 4.48
N LYS A 447 -32.17 2.72 4.27
CA LYS A 447 -31.50 1.87 3.27
C LYS A 447 -31.86 2.34 1.87
N ILE A 448 -30.84 2.54 1.04
CA ILE A 448 -31.05 2.85 -0.39
C ILE A 448 -31.59 1.62 -1.12
N LEU A 449 -32.14 1.86 -2.30
CA LEU A 449 -32.54 0.78 -3.20
C LEU A 449 -31.37 -0.15 -3.48
N ASN A 450 -31.61 -1.47 -3.45
CA ASN A 450 -30.63 -2.42 -3.98
C ASN A 450 -30.60 -2.27 -5.51
N THR A 451 -29.55 -1.62 -6.00
CA THR A 451 -29.42 -1.24 -7.41
C THR A 451 -28.67 -2.29 -8.23
N TRP A 452 -28.24 -3.41 -7.63
CA TRP A 452 -27.42 -4.42 -8.30
C TRP A 452 -28.12 -5.07 -9.50
N GLU A 453 -29.43 -5.29 -9.41
CA GLU A 453 -30.25 -5.89 -10.49
C GLU A 453 -31.09 -4.85 -11.24
N VAL A 454 -30.76 -3.55 -11.14
CA VAL A 454 -31.55 -2.45 -11.74
C VAL A 454 -30.74 -1.78 -12.84
N ASP A 455 -31.36 -1.56 -14.00
CA ASP A 455 -30.70 -0.85 -15.11
C ASP A 455 -30.45 0.63 -14.78
N GLY A 456 -29.36 1.19 -15.35
CA GLY A 456 -28.92 2.57 -15.05
C GLY A 456 -30.00 3.64 -15.32
N SER A 457 -30.90 3.42 -16.28
CA SER A 457 -32.03 4.31 -16.59
C SER A 457 -33.13 4.29 -15.52
N GLU A 458 -33.31 3.15 -14.84
CA GLU A 458 -34.34 2.97 -13.81
C GLU A 458 -33.85 3.32 -12.40
N VAL A 459 -32.52 3.30 -12.20
CA VAL A 459 -31.92 3.55 -10.91
C VAL A 459 -32.19 4.98 -10.41
N LEU A 460 -32.31 5.95 -11.31
CA LEU A 460 -32.64 7.34 -11.00
C LEU A 460 -34.13 7.54 -10.57
N ALA A 461 -35.00 6.52 -10.69
CA ALA A 461 -36.33 6.57 -10.13
C ALA A 461 -36.31 6.56 -8.59
N SER A 462 -35.20 6.07 -7.98
CA SER A 462 -34.97 6.21 -6.54
C SER A 462 -34.56 7.64 -6.21
N GLN A 463 -35.35 8.30 -5.35
CA GLN A 463 -35.09 9.68 -4.92
C GLN A 463 -33.69 9.82 -4.24
N GLU A 464 -33.27 8.83 -3.47
CA GLU A 464 -31.95 8.88 -2.78
C GLU A 464 -30.82 8.74 -3.79
N VAL A 465 -30.93 7.84 -4.80
CA VAL A 465 -29.91 7.71 -5.86
C VAL A 465 -29.88 8.97 -6.73
N HIS A 466 -31.05 9.53 -7.06
CA HIS A 466 -31.14 10.80 -7.78
C HIS A 466 -30.46 11.93 -7.00
N ASN A 467 -30.70 12.03 -5.69
CA ASN A 467 -30.03 13.03 -4.85
C ASN A 467 -28.52 12.85 -4.81
N ILE A 468 -28.02 11.61 -4.76
CA ILE A 468 -26.60 11.29 -4.82
C ILE A 468 -26.03 11.75 -6.17
N ALA A 469 -26.63 11.36 -7.30
CA ALA A 469 -26.18 11.72 -8.64
C ALA A 469 -26.11 13.24 -8.83
N VAL A 470 -27.16 13.96 -8.42
CA VAL A 470 -27.19 15.44 -8.49
C VAL A 470 -26.14 16.07 -7.56
N ALA A 471 -25.94 15.54 -6.36
CA ALA A 471 -24.94 16.05 -5.43
C ALA A 471 -23.52 15.88 -5.98
N ILE A 472 -23.17 14.71 -6.49
CA ILE A 472 -21.84 14.43 -7.04
C ILE A 472 -21.61 15.07 -8.41
N GLY A 473 -22.68 15.35 -9.16
CA GLY A 473 -22.61 15.95 -10.50
C GLY A 473 -22.27 14.97 -11.61
N VAL A 474 -22.50 13.66 -11.41
CA VAL A 474 -22.26 12.57 -12.37
C VAL A 474 -23.50 11.71 -12.45
N ASP A 475 -23.94 11.39 -13.67
CA ASP A 475 -25.09 10.51 -13.90
C ASP A 475 -24.67 9.01 -13.83
N PRO A 476 -25.57 8.11 -13.39
CA PRO A 476 -25.30 6.68 -13.43
C PRO A 476 -24.97 6.20 -14.85
N GLY A 477 -23.91 5.40 -14.97
CA GLY A 477 -23.42 4.88 -16.25
C GLY A 477 -22.68 5.91 -17.12
N ALA A 478 -22.46 7.14 -16.65
CA ALA A 478 -21.68 8.13 -17.39
C ALA A 478 -20.17 7.89 -17.25
N GLU A 479 -19.47 7.87 -18.37
CA GLU A 479 -18.01 7.87 -18.40
C GLU A 479 -17.41 9.29 -18.17
N ASP A 480 -18.20 10.34 -18.48
CA ASP A 480 -17.77 11.74 -18.34
C ASP A 480 -17.91 12.23 -16.90
N MET A 481 -16.79 12.38 -16.22
CA MET A 481 -16.69 12.93 -14.86
C MET A 481 -16.41 14.43 -14.83
N SER A 482 -16.51 15.14 -15.94
CA SER A 482 -16.18 16.57 -16.06
C SER A 482 -17.01 17.49 -15.17
N GLN A 483 -18.14 17.00 -14.66
CA GLN A 483 -19.04 17.72 -13.75
C GLN A 483 -18.88 17.29 -12.29
N LEU A 484 -17.90 16.41 -11.99
CA LEU A 484 -17.65 15.92 -10.64
C LEU A 484 -17.42 17.11 -9.68
N ARG A 485 -18.15 17.11 -8.58
CA ARG A 485 -18.15 18.22 -7.61
C ARG A 485 -17.22 17.98 -6.43
N TYR A 486 -16.90 16.73 -6.13
CA TYR A 486 -16.09 16.35 -4.96
C TYR A 486 -15.04 15.31 -5.35
N GLY A 487 -13.80 15.60 -5.04
CA GLY A 487 -12.66 14.70 -5.31
C GLY A 487 -12.65 13.46 -4.40
N LYS A 488 -13.39 13.51 -3.27
CA LYS A 488 -13.61 12.35 -2.42
C LYS A 488 -15.07 12.21 -2.06
N ILE A 489 -15.60 11.02 -2.20
CA ILE A 489 -16.94 10.62 -1.81
C ILE A 489 -16.80 9.58 -0.71
N CYS A 490 -17.16 9.95 0.51
CA CYS A 490 -16.94 9.14 1.71
C CYS A 490 -18.28 8.56 2.18
N ILE A 491 -18.39 7.25 2.21
CA ILE A 491 -19.54 6.52 2.78
C ILE A 491 -19.35 6.47 4.29
N LEU A 492 -20.28 7.03 5.04
CA LEU A 492 -20.26 7.08 6.50
C LEU A 492 -21.54 6.46 7.06
N ALA A 493 -21.44 5.21 7.47
CA ALA A 493 -22.52 4.41 8.03
C ALA A 493 -22.18 3.99 9.47
N ASP A 494 -23.20 3.61 10.24
CA ASP A 494 -23.04 3.07 11.57
C ASP A 494 -22.24 1.75 11.53
N ALA A 495 -21.51 1.44 12.59
CA ALA A 495 -20.73 0.22 12.66
C ALA A 495 -21.53 -1.00 13.13
N ASP A 496 -22.85 -0.96 13.01
CA ASP A 496 -23.77 -2.06 13.29
C ASP A 496 -24.16 -2.83 12.00
N SER A 497 -24.97 -3.87 12.14
CA SER A 497 -25.39 -4.72 11.01
C SER A 497 -26.20 -3.95 9.95
N ASP A 498 -26.99 -2.94 10.36
CA ASP A 498 -27.78 -2.14 9.45
C ASP A 498 -26.91 -1.14 8.68
N GLY A 499 -25.98 -0.49 9.36
CA GLY A 499 -25.01 0.41 8.73
C GLY A 499 -24.07 -0.32 7.77
N LEU A 500 -23.58 -1.50 8.12
CA LEU A 500 -22.79 -2.36 7.21
C LEU A 500 -23.59 -2.73 5.96
N HIS A 501 -24.90 -2.99 6.10
CA HIS A 501 -25.76 -3.26 4.96
C HIS A 501 -25.92 -2.00 4.07
N ILE A 502 -26.10 -0.82 4.66
CA ILE A 502 -26.18 0.45 3.92
C ILE A 502 -24.86 0.73 3.19
N ALA A 503 -23.73 0.54 3.86
CA ALA A 503 -22.42 0.68 3.24
C ALA A 503 -22.23 -0.27 2.05
N THR A 504 -22.67 -1.54 2.19
CA THR A 504 -22.62 -2.53 1.11
C THR A 504 -23.50 -2.11 -0.08
N LEU A 505 -24.71 -1.61 0.15
CA LEU A 505 -25.59 -1.13 -0.91
C LEU A 505 -25.02 0.10 -1.63
N LEU A 506 -24.36 1.00 -0.90
CA LEU A 506 -23.68 2.16 -1.49
C LEU A 506 -22.44 1.74 -2.29
N CYS A 507 -21.63 0.82 -1.77
CA CYS A 507 -20.52 0.26 -2.54
C CYS A 507 -21.01 -0.40 -3.84
N ALA A 508 -22.09 -1.20 -3.76
CA ALA A 508 -22.70 -1.81 -4.94
C ALA A 508 -23.22 -0.77 -5.95
N LEU A 509 -23.84 0.30 -5.47
CA LEU A 509 -24.27 1.42 -6.31
C LEU A 509 -23.09 2.03 -7.07
N PHE A 510 -21.99 2.31 -6.38
CA PHE A 510 -20.82 2.92 -7.01
C PHE A 510 -20.12 1.96 -7.98
N VAL A 511 -19.93 0.70 -7.61
CA VAL A 511 -19.30 -0.32 -8.46
C VAL A 511 -20.12 -0.55 -9.73
N GLN A 512 -21.44 -0.63 -9.64
CA GLN A 512 -22.32 -0.96 -10.76
C GLN A 512 -22.65 0.25 -11.65
N HIS A 513 -22.92 1.41 -11.05
CA HIS A 513 -23.50 2.56 -11.76
C HIS A 513 -22.59 3.79 -11.84
N PHE A 514 -21.53 3.85 -11.04
CA PHE A 514 -20.56 4.95 -11.01
C PHE A 514 -19.12 4.39 -11.07
N ARG A 515 -18.96 3.33 -11.82
CA ARG A 515 -17.68 2.62 -11.95
C ARG A 515 -16.47 3.53 -12.22
N PRO A 516 -16.54 4.53 -13.14
CA PRO A 516 -15.42 5.44 -13.38
C PRO A 516 -14.98 6.22 -12.13
N LEU A 517 -15.87 6.50 -11.17
CA LEU A 517 -15.50 7.14 -9.91
C LEU A 517 -14.71 6.21 -8.99
N VAL A 518 -15.01 4.91 -9.02
CA VAL A 518 -14.27 3.91 -8.24
C VAL A 518 -12.88 3.70 -8.84
N GLU A 519 -12.79 3.50 -10.14
CA GLU A 519 -11.53 3.30 -10.89
C GLU A 519 -10.61 4.52 -10.80
N ALA A 520 -11.16 5.73 -10.77
CA ALA A 520 -10.40 6.96 -10.56
C ALA A 520 -10.04 7.22 -9.08
N GLY A 521 -10.46 6.34 -8.16
CA GLY A 521 -10.10 6.42 -6.75
C GLY A 521 -10.82 7.51 -5.95
N HIS A 522 -12.03 7.88 -6.35
CA HIS A 522 -12.80 8.94 -5.69
C HIS A 522 -13.70 8.44 -4.55
N VAL A 523 -13.92 7.12 -4.42
CA VAL A 523 -14.88 6.55 -3.47
C VAL A 523 -14.16 5.93 -2.27
N TYR A 524 -14.63 6.24 -1.07
CA TYR A 524 -14.04 5.81 0.20
C TYR A 524 -15.13 5.34 1.17
N VAL A 525 -14.78 4.40 2.05
CA VAL A 525 -15.58 4.02 3.21
C VAL A 525 -14.89 4.57 4.46
N ALA A 526 -15.62 5.37 5.23
CA ALA A 526 -15.12 5.89 6.50
C ALA A 526 -15.27 4.82 7.60
N MET A 527 -14.26 4.69 8.46
CA MET A 527 -14.20 3.71 9.52
C MET A 527 -14.35 4.41 10.88
N PRO A 528 -15.58 4.65 11.36
CA PRO A 528 -15.80 5.19 12.70
C PRO A 528 -15.40 4.16 13.75
N PRO A 529 -14.83 4.58 14.92
CA PRO A 529 -14.49 3.66 15.99
C PRO A 529 -15.74 3.11 16.69
N LEU A 530 -15.68 1.83 17.07
CA LEU A 530 -16.69 1.18 17.91
C LEU A 530 -16.49 1.45 19.40
N TYR A 531 -15.24 1.68 19.81
CA TYR A 531 -14.91 1.82 21.23
C TYR A 531 -14.15 3.11 21.50
N ARG A 532 -14.49 3.70 22.64
CA ARG A 532 -13.72 4.75 23.29
C ARG A 532 -13.18 4.24 24.62
N ILE A 533 -11.92 4.48 24.89
CA ILE A 533 -11.24 4.07 26.11
C ILE A 533 -10.69 5.33 26.80
N ASP A 534 -11.23 5.64 27.97
CA ASP A 534 -10.80 6.78 28.76
C ASP A 534 -9.89 6.30 29.90
N LEU A 535 -8.67 6.82 29.97
CA LEU A 535 -7.73 6.59 31.05
C LEU A 535 -7.25 7.93 31.64
N GLY A 536 -7.92 8.42 32.64
CA GLY A 536 -7.64 9.72 33.22
C GLY A 536 -7.93 10.86 32.26
N LYS A 537 -6.87 11.47 31.67
CA LYS A 537 -7.01 12.53 30.66
C LYS A 537 -6.73 12.03 29.23
N GLU A 538 -6.25 10.80 29.11
CA GLU A 538 -5.96 10.20 27.81
C GLU A 538 -7.21 9.51 27.27
N ILE A 539 -7.44 9.68 25.97
CA ILE A 539 -8.57 9.08 25.25
C ILE A 539 -7.98 8.30 24.09
N PHE A 540 -8.45 7.06 23.94
CA PHE A 540 -8.10 6.19 22.82
C PHE A 540 -9.37 5.74 22.12
N TYR A 541 -9.27 5.48 20.84
CA TYR A 541 -10.36 4.97 20.02
C TYR A 541 -9.94 3.66 19.36
N ALA A 542 -10.84 2.70 19.32
CA ALA A 542 -10.63 1.41 18.67
C ALA A 542 -11.76 1.11 17.67
N LEU A 543 -11.41 0.57 16.51
CA LEU A 543 -12.37 0.21 15.46
C LEU A 543 -13.18 -1.02 15.83
N ASP A 544 -12.56 -1.98 16.49
CA ASP A 544 -13.12 -3.29 16.81
C ASP A 544 -12.67 -3.78 18.20
N GLU A 545 -13.06 -5.00 18.53
CA GLU A 545 -12.71 -5.63 19.81
C GLU A 545 -11.23 -5.97 19.91
N ALA A 546 -10.62 -6.39 18.80
CA ALA A 546 -9.20 -6.76 18.77
C ALA A 546 -8.31 -5.53 19.01
N GLU A 547 -8.63 -4.39 18.38
CA GLU A 547 -7.91 -3.13 18.61
C GLU A 547 -8.16 -2.60 20.03
N ARG A 548 -9.39 -2.72 20.57
CA ARG A 548 -9.72 -2.38 21.97
C ARG A 548 -8.84 -3.17 22.94
N ASP A 549 -8.79 -4.49 22.77
CA ASP A 549 -8.05 -5.37 23.66
C ASP A 549 -6.55 -5.11 23.54
N GLY A 550 -6.03 -4.90 22.32
CA GLY A 550 -4.65 -4.49 22.12
C GLY A 550 -4.30 -3.16 22.80
N ILE A 551 -5.21 -2.18 22.80
CA ILE A 551 -5.02 -0.92 23.53
C ILE A 551 -5.01 -1.18 25.03
N LEU A 552 -5.93 -1.99 25.57
CA LEU A 552 -6.01 -2.31 26.98
C LEU A 552 -4.75 -3.05 27.45
N ASP A 553 -4.29 -4.03 26.72
CA ASP A 553 -3.06 -4.78 27.01
C ASP A 553 -1.83 -3.88 27.00
N ARG A 554 -1.75 -2.96 26.04
CA ARG A 554 -0.69 -1.94 25.98
C ARG A 554 -0.70 -1.04 27.21
N LEU A 555 -1.88 -0.56 27.64
CA LEU A 555 -2.01 0.28 28.84
C LEU A 555 -1.57 -0.46 30.12
N VAL A 556 -1.83 -1.76 30.21
CA VAL A 556 -1.35 -2.63 31.29
C VAL A 556 0.17 -2.80 31.22
N ALA A 557 0.72 -3.07 30.04
CA ALA A 557 2.16 -3.25 29.84
C ALA A 557 2.96 -1.98 30.14
N GLU A 558 2.40 -0.81 29.79
CA GLU A 558 2.97 0.51 30.10
C GLU A 558 2.83 0.90 31.58
N LYS A 559 2.22 0.04 32.42
CA LYS A 559 1.96 0.29 33.86
C LYS A 559 1.30 1.64 34.11
N LYS A 560 0.45 2.11 33.20
CA LYS A 560 -0.28 3.37 33.40
C LYS A 560 -1.20 3.28 34.61
N ARG A 561 -1.17 4.31 35.45
CA ARG A 561 -2.00 4.37 36.64
C ARG A 561 -3.43 4.76 36.29
N GLY A 562 -4.39 3.98 36.75
CA GLY A 562 -5.82 4.23 36.58
C GLY A 562 -6.55 2.98 36.09
N LYS A 563 -7.87 2.99 36.19
CA LYS A 563 -8.72 1.94 35.62
C LYS A 563 -9.28 2.47 34.28
N PRO A 564 -8.99 1.85 33.16
CA PRO A 564 -9.56 2.28 31.88
C PRO A 564 -11.07 2.10 31.90
N GLN A 565 -11.79 3.11 31.42
CA GLN A 565 -13.23 3.06 31.24
C GLN A 565 -13.49 2.89 29.74
N VAL A 566 -14.12 1.78 29.38
CA VAL A 566 -14.45 1.46 27.99
C VAL A 566 -15.91 1.80 27.73
N THR A 567 -16.16 2.59 26.68
CA THR A 567 -17.50 2.92 26.21
C THR A 567 -17.64 2.40 24.78
N ARG A 568 -18.70 1.65 24.49
CA ARG A 568 -19.04 1.19 23.12
C ARG A 568 -20.02 2.17 22.50
N PHE A 569 -19.73 2.63 21.29
CA PHE A 569 -20.68 3.38 20.47
C PHE A 569 -21.60 2.39 19.74
N LYS A 570 -22.91 2.60 19.81
CA LYS A 570 -23.89 1.81 19.07
C LYS A 570 -24.12 2.35 17.65
N GLY A 571 -23.78 3.62 17.43
CA GLY A 571 -23.87 4.28 16.14
C GLY A 571 -23.33 5.71 16.18
N LEU A 572 -23.22 6.31 15.01
CA LEU A 572 -22.72 7.68 14.79
C LEU A 572 -23.56 8.75 15.53
N GLY A 573 -24.84 8.47 15.76
CA GLY A 573 -25.74 9.35 16.51
C GLY A 573 -25.38 9.49 17.99
N GLU A 574 -24.61 8.57 18.56
CA GLU A 574 -24.12 8.63 19.93
C GLU A 574 -22.83 9.43 20.08
N MET A 575 -22.16 9.71 18.96
CA MET A 575 -20.97 10.56 18.95
C MET A 575 -21.37 12.04 18.94
N ASN A 576 -20.78 12.80 19.85
CA ASN A 576 -20.92 14.25 19.75
C ASN A 576 -20.07 14.81 18.59
N PRO A 577 -20.39 16.01 18.06
CA PRO A 577 -19.69 16.56 16.91
C PRO A 577 -18.16 16.64 17.02
N PRO A 578 -17.56 17.03 18.17
CA PRO A 578 -16.10 16.98 18.35
C PRO A 578 -15.52 15.57 18.23
N GLN A 579 -16.16 14.55 18.80
CA GLN A 579 -15.72 13.16 18.71
C GLN A 579 -15.79 12.66 17.27
N LEU A 580 -16.90 12.91 16.57
CA LEU A 580 -17.07 12.53 15.17
C LEU A 580 -16.06 13.24 14.27
N ARG A 581 -15.73 14.51 14.54
CA ARG A 581 -14.68 15.23 13.84
C ARG A 581 -13.33 14.55 14.03
N GLU A 582 -12.91 14.39 15.28
CA GLU A 582 -11.59 13.88 15.67
C GLU A 582 -11.34 12.45 15.14
N THR A 583 -12.35 11.58 15.15
CA THR A 583 -12.19 10.17 14.81
C THR A 583 -12.42 9.86 13.33
N THR A 584 -13.32 10.61 12.65
CA THR A 584 -13.89 10.14 11.38
C THR A 584 -13.82 11.19 10.27
N MET A 585 -13.77 12.49 10.59
CA MET A 585 -13.86 13.53 9.57
C MET A 585 -12.58 14.34 9.37
N ASP A 586 -11.75 14.52 10.41
CA ASP A 586 -10.49 15.27 10.30
C ASP A 586 -9.49 14.50 9.43
N PRO A 587 -8.96 15.09 8.34
CA PRO A 587 -8.00 14.44 7.46
C PRO A 587 -6.75 13.87 8.14
N ASN A 588 -6.37 14.42 9.29
CA ASN A 588 -5.15 14.02 10.01
C ASN A 588 -5.35 12.81 10.92
N THR A 589 -6.60 12.52 11.33
CA THR A 589 -6.88 11.51 12.38
C THR A 589 -7.86 10.44 11.93
N ARG A 590 -8.65 10.72 10.89
CA ARG A 590 -9.63 9.78 10.35
C ARG A 590 -9.02 8.59 9.65
N ARG A 591 -9.77 7.49 9.62
CA ARG A 591 -9.44 6.31 8.82
C ARG A 591 -10.43 6.18 7.66
N LEU A 592 -9.91 6.19 6.43
CA LEU A 592 -10.68 5.97 5.20
C LEU A 592 -10.10 4.76 4.48
N VAL A 593 -10.98 3.87 4.03
CA VAL A 593 -10.63 2.76 3.14
C VAL A 593 -11.09 3.13 1.74
N GLN A 594 -10.17 3.20 0.79
CA GLN A 594 -10.50 3.45 -0.61
C GLN A 594 -11.21 2.23 -1.20
N LEU A 595 -12.30 2.45 -1.92
CA LEU A 595 -12.96 1.39 -2.67
C LEU A 595 -12.16 1.18 -3.97
N THR A 596 -11.56 0.01 -4.12
CA THR A 596 -10.78 -0.40 -5.29
C THR A 596 -11.46 -1.56 -6.01
N LEU A 597 -11.19 -1.70 -7.30
CA LEU A 597 -11.64 -2.81 -8.14
C LEU A 597 -10.40 -3.51 -8.68
N ASP A 598 -9.88 -4.46 -7.93
CA ASP A 598 -8.69 -5.23 -8.33
C ASP A 598 -9.03 -6.34 -9.33
N ASP A 599 -10.23 -6.91 -9.24
CA ASP A 599 -10.80 -7.91 -10.15
C ASP A 599 -12.31 -7.64 -10.26
N PHE A 600 -12.71 -7.10 -11.40
CA PHE A 600 -14.12 -6.78 -11.63
C PHE A 600 -14.99 -8.04 -11.72
N VAL A 601 -14.50 -9.11 -12.34
CA VAL A 601 -15.28 -10.35 -12.53
C VAL A 601 -15.54 -11.00 -11.17
N ALA A 602 -14.50 -11.18 -10.36
CA ALA A 602 -14.63 -11.74 -9.02
C ALA A 602 -15.47 -10.84 -8.11
N THR A 603 -15.31 -9.51 -8.21
CA THR A 603 -16.14 -8.54 -7.47
C THR A 603 -17.60 -8.62 -7.89
N ALA A 604 -17.90 -8.69 -9.20
CA ALA A 604 -19.24 -8.81 -9.72
C ALA A 604 -19.91 -10.13 -9.28
N GLU A 605 -19.18 -11.25 -9.34
CA GLU A 605 -19.67 -12.54 -8.87
C GLU A 605 -20.00 -12.52 -7.36
N MET A 606 -19.14 -11.94 -6.55
CA MET A 606 -19.35 -11.82 -5.12
C MET A 606 -20.54 -10.90 -4.81
N MET A 607 -20.64 -9.75 -5.46
CA MET A 607 -21.77 -8.82 -5.30
C MET A 607 -23.09 -9.44 -5.78
N ASP A 608 -23.07 -10.17 -6.91
CA ASP A 608 -24.25 -10.92 -7.37
C ASP A 608 -24.67 -11.97 -6.33
N MET A 609 -23.73 -12.75 -5.81
CA MET A 609 -23.99 -13.70 -4.74
C MET A 609 -24.59 -13.03 -3.50
N LEU A 610 -24.08 -11.87 -3.08
CA LEU A 610 -24.53 -11.16 -1.89
C LEU A 610 -25.90 -10.45 -2.10
N LEU A 611 -26.16 -9.87 -3.26
CA LEU A 611 -27.26 -8.91 -3.47
C LEU A 611 -28.35 -9.39 -4.40
N ALA A 612 -28.09 -10.32 -5.33
CA ALA A 612 -29.12 -10.79 -6.25
C ALA A 612 -30.20 -11.62 -5.53
N LYS A 613 -31.47 -11.30 -5.78
CA LYS A 613 -32.61 -11.97 -5.13
C LYS A 613 -32.65 -13.48 -5.38
N LYS A 614 -32.32 -13.89 -6.62
CA LYS A 614 -32.32 -15.29 -7.05
C LYS A 614 -31.22 -16.16 -6.41
N ARG A 615 -30.18 -15.53 -5.82
CA ARG A 615 -29.02 -16.22 -5.22
C ARG A 615 -29.18 -16.49 -3.71
N ALA A 616 -30.38 -16.42 -3.16
CA ALA A 616 -30.63 -16.66 -1.73
C ALA A 616 -30.17 -18.07 -1.25
N GLY A 617 -30.33 -19.11 -2.11
CA GLY A 617 -29.82 -20.46 -1.83
C GLY A 617 -28.30 -20.53 -1.75
N ASP A 618 -27.62 -19.85 -2.68
CA ASP A 618 -26.16 -19.79 -2.74
C ASP A 618 -25.58 -19.07 -1.51
N ARG A 619 -26.20 -17.95 -1.08
CA ARG A 619 -25.83 -17.27 0.17
C ARG A 619 -25.97 -18.16 1.38
N LYS A 620 -27.04 -18.95 1.46
CA LYS A 620 -27.23 -19.90 2.55
C LYS A 620 -26.10 -20.93 2.56
N SER A 621 -25.80 -21.55 1.43
CA SER A 621 -24.72 -22.54 1.30
C SER A 621 -23.35 -21.93 1.61
N TRP A 622 -23.11 -20.70 1.16
CA TRP A 622 -21.88 -19.97 1.46
C TRP A 622 -21.74 -19.67 2.95
N LEU A 623 -22.82 -19.25 3.63
CA LEU A 623 -22.83 -19.02 5.07
C LEU A 623 -22.63 -20.33 5.85
N GLU A 624 -23.23 -21.43 5.42
CA GLU A 624 -23.05 -22.76 6.04
C GLU A 624 -21.60 -23.25 5.90
N SER A 625 -20.95 -22.94 4.79
CA SER A 625 -19.55 -23.35 4.52
C SER A 625 -18.51 -22.46 5.20
N ASN A 626 -18.81 -21.17 5.41
CA ASN A 626 -17.84 -20.17 5.88
C ASN A 626 -18.27 -19.51 7.22
N GLY A 627 -19.42 -19.85 7.76
CA GLY A 627 -19.96 -19.19 8.95
C GLY A 627 -19.12 -19.39 10.21
N ASN A 628 -18.35 -20.47 10.28
CA ASN A 628 -17.38 -20.73 11.35
C ASN A 628 -16.11 -19.86 11.25
N LEU A 629 -15.92 -19.12 10.14
CA LEU A 629 -14.86 -18.14 9.97
C LEU A 629 -15.32 -16.73 10.41
N ALA A 630 -16.62 -16.54 10.66
CA ALA A 630 -17.14 -15.28 11.14
C ALA A 630 -16.77 -15.09 12.62
N GLU A 631 -16.10 -13.99 12.93
CA GLU A 631 -16.00 -13.51 14.30
C GLU A 631 -17.40 -13.08 14.73
N VAL A 632 -17.98 -13.78 15.70
CA VAL A 632 -19.28 -13.43 16.26
C VAL A 632 -19.08 -12.14 17.08
N LEU A 633 -19.47 -11.02 16.52
CA LEU A 633 -19.57 -9.76 17.26
C LEU A 633 -20.67 -9.94 18.29
N GLY A 634 -20.28 -10.26 19.52
CA GLY A 634 -21.16 -10.44 20.69
C GLY A 634 -21.77 -9.14 21.18
#